data_b7a752b69f3957673f1441553565d12a
#
_entry.id   b7a752b69f3957673f1441553565d12a
#
_cell.length_a   1.000
_cell.length_b   1.000
_cell.length_c   1.000
_cell.angle_alpha   90.00
_cell.angle_beta   90.00
_cell.angle_gamma   90.00
#
_symmetry.space_group_name_H-M   'P 1'
#
loop_
_entity.id
_entity.type
_entity.pdbx_description
1 polymer ?
#
loop_
_entity_poly.entity_id
_entity_poly.type
_entity_poly.pdbx_seq_one_letter_code
_entity_poly.pdbx_strand_id
1 'polypeptide(L)'
;MSERYDPRYDPRAPEDAPPRPFADLPPPPPDVTPRGDAYDWYLRGMELLDSGDASSAVQILEHVVGTEPESRMAREALARAQFDLGMYQEALDNFSWIVSVNPADDYAQFGLGLAATKLGDLESAVEHLAHAAGLRPDIAYYATALRGARAALTASRR
;
A
#
# COMPACT_ATOMS: atom_id res chain seq x y z
N MET A 1 7.98 -13.11 -28.85
CA MET A 1 6.95 -12.25 -28.22
C MET A 1 6.94 -12.55 -26.73
N SER A 2 7.41 -11.63 -25.94
CA SER A 2 7.22 -11.76 -24.48
C SER A 2 5.79 -11.37 -24.17
N GLU A 3 4.98 -12.31 -23.73
CA GLU A 3 3.73 -11.96 -23.06
C GLU A 3 4.09 -11.09 -21.87
N ARG A 4 3.64 -9.85 -21.91
CA ARG A 4 3.78 -8.98 -20.74
C ARG A 4 2.91 -9.58 -19.64
N TYR A 5 3.55 -10.05 -18.60
CA TYR A 5 2.85 -10.42 -17.38
C TYR A 5 1.98 -9.23 -16.95
N ASP A 6 0.67 -9.40 -17.03
CA ASP A 6 -0.27 -8.43 -16.49
C ASP A 6 -0.61 -8.86 -15.06
N PRO A 7 -0.03 -8.20 -14.05
CA PRO A 7 -0.29 -8.55 -12.65
C PRO A 7 -1.75 -8.34 -12.24
N ARG A 8 -2.55 -7.70 -13.07
CA ARG A 8 -3.99 -7.49 -12.82
C ARG A 8 -4.83 -8.71 -13.16
N TYR A 9 -4.27 -9.64 -13.92
CA TYR A 9 -4.96 -10.84 -14.32
C TYR A 9 -4.63 -12.00 -13.39
N ASP A 10 -5.48 -12.23 -12.39
CA ASP A 10 -5.52 -13.49 -11.65
C ASP A 10 -6.70 -14.32 -12.17
N PRO A 11 -6.45 -15.37 -12.95
CA PRO A 11 -7.52 -16.22 -13.49
C PRO A 11 -8.32 -16.95 -12.39
N ARG A 12 -7.91 -16.84 -11.14
CA ARG A 12 -8.57 -17.47 -9.99
C ARG A 12 -9.39 -16.47 -9.17
N ALA A 13 -9.24 -15.16 -9.45
CA ALA A 13 -10.04 -14.16 -8.77
C ALA A 13 -11.48 -14.24 -9.26
N PRO A 14 -12.49 -14.26 -8.38
CA PRO A 14 -13.87 -14.12 -8.81
C PRO A 14 -14.04 -12.78 -9.53
N GLU A 15 -14.80 -12.79 -10.64
CA GLU A 15 -15.03 -11.60 -11.48
C GLU A 15 -15.56 -10.39 -10.70
N ASP A 16 -16.19 -10.62 -9.56
CA ASP A 16 -16.79 -9.59 -8.71
C ASP A 16 -15.91 -9.20 -7.51
N ALA A 17 -14.65 -9.66 -7.45
CA ALA A 17 -13.76 -9.28 -6.36
C ALA A 17 -13.43 -7.78 -6.45
N PRO A 18 -13.53 -7.03 -5.35
CA PRO A 18 -13.13 -5.63 -5.35
C PRO A 18 -11.65 -5.51 -5.74
N PRO A 19 -11.28 -4.48 -6.53
CA PRO A 19 -9.89 -4.29 -6.93
C PRO A 19 -9.01 -4.15 -5.68
N ARG A 20 -7.92 -4.89 -5.64
CA ARG A 20 -6.90 -4.76 -4.59
C ARG A 20 -6.03 -3.55 -4.94
N PRO A 21 -6.12 -2.44 -4.20
CA PRO A 21 -5.48 -1.19 -4.61
C PRO A 21 -3.95 -1.27 -4.69
N PHE A 22 -3.36 -2.27 -4.03
CA PHE A 22 -1.91 -2.44 -4.00
C PHE A 22 -1.40 -3.62 -4.86
N ALA A 23 -2.30 -4.42 -5.47
CA ALA A 23 -1.91 -5.63 -6.19
C ALA A 23 -1.15 -5.34 -7.50
N ASP A 24 -1.38 -4.19 -8.09
CA ASP A 24 -0.87 -3.82 -9.41
C ASP A 24 0.36 -2.88 -9.35
N LEU A 25 0.86 -2.60 -8.16
CA LEU A 25 2.02 -1.75 -8.02
C LEU A 25 3.30 -2.57 -8.20
N PRO A 26 4.32 -2.02 -8.86
CA PRO A 26 5.61 -2.68 -8.97
C PRO A 26 6.17 -2.93 -7.56
N PRO A 27 6.86 -4.06 -7.34
CA PRO A 27 7.49 -4.30 -6.05
C PRO A 27 8.48 -3.18 -5.74
N PRO A 28 8.55 -2.74 -4.47
CA PRO A 28 9.52 -1.74 -4.08
C PRO A 28 10.95 -2.24 -4.33
N PRO A 29 11.89 -1.33 -4.57
CA PRO A 29 13.28 -1.71 -4.72
C PRO A 29 13.80 -2.44 -3.48
N PRO A 30 14.69 -3.43 -3.64
CA PRO A 30 15.11 -4.34 -2.56
C PRO A 30 16.12 -3.71 -1.58
N ASP A 31 15.93 -2.45 -1.19
CA ASP A 31 16.95 -1.68 -0.49
C ASP A 31 17.22 -2.07 0.96
N VAL A 32 16.27 -2.70 1.63
CA VAL A 32 16.46 -3.14 3.02
C VAL A 32 15.77 -4.48 3.21
N THR A 33 16.50 -5.54 2.95
CA THR A 33 16.02 -6.90 3.19
C THR A 33 16.25 -7.27 4.65
N PRO A 34 15.21 -7.60 5.43
CA PRO A 34 15.41 -8.18 6.77
C PRO A 34 16.27 -9.44 6.68
N ARG A 35 17.16 -9.67 7.65
CA ARG A 35 18.10 -10.78 7.64
C ARG A 35 17.69 -11.87 8.62
N GLY A 36 18.03 -13.13 8.28
CA GLY A 36 17.77 -14.29 9.13
C GLY A 36 16.28 -14.63 9.25
N ASP A 37 15.86 -15.00 10.45
CA ASP A 37 14.48 -15.42 10.72
C ASP A 37 13.44 -14.34 10.39
N ALA A 38 13.78 -13.07 10.58
CA ALA A 38 12.90 -11.95 10.24
C ALA A 38 12.58 -11.90 8.74
N TYR A 39 13.56 -12.22 7.89
CA TYR A 39 13.34 -12.29 6.44
C TYR A 39 12.39 -13.44 6.06
N ASP A 40 12.57 -14.61 6.65
CA ASP A 40 11.69 -15.76 6.41
C ASP A 40 10.25 -15.44 6.87
N TRP A 41 10.09 -14.80 8.01
CA TRP A 41 8.79 -14.32 8.50
C TRP A 41 8.17 -13.28 7.57
N TYR A 42 8.99 -12.36 7.06
CA TYR A 42 8.53 -11.38 6.07
C TYR A 42 8.01 -12.06 4.80
N LEU A 43 8.75 -13.01 4.23
CA LEU A 43 8.31 -13.77 3.06
C LEU A 43 7.01 -14.51 3.31
N ARG A 44 6.86 -15.09 4.49
CA ARG A 44 5.61 -15.76 4.87
C ARG A 44 4.45 -14.78 4.95
N GLY A 45 4.68 -13.62 5.51
CA GLY A 45 3.68 -12.54 5.54
C GLY A 45 3.25 -12.11 4.14
N MET A 46 4.21 -11.99 3.21
CA MET A 46 3.91 -11.66 1.82
C MET A 46 3.11 -12.74 1.10
N GLU A 47 3.42 -14.02 1.32
CA GLU A 47 2.63 -15.13 0.78
C GLU A 47 1.17 -15.08 1.27
N LEU A 48 0.97 -14.83 2.55
CA LEU A 48 -0.36 -14.73 3.14
C LEU A 48 -1.12 -13.53 2.55
N LEU A 49 -0.46 -12.41 2.37
CA LEU A 49 -1.04 -11.22 1.76
C LEU A 49 -1.44 -11.48 0.31
N ASP A 50 -0.57 -12.12 -0.46
CA ASP A 50 -0.84 -12.47 -1.87
C ASP A 50 -1.96 -13.49 -2.01
N SER A 51 -2.10 -14.40 -1.05
CA SER A 51 -3.20 -15.37 -1.01
C SER A 51 -4.54 -14.79 -0.54
N GLY A 52 -4.54 -13.54 -0.08
CA GLY A 52 -5.74 -12.86 0.42
C GLY A 52 -6.01 -13.07 1.90
N ASP A 53 -5.12 -13.71 2.64
CA ASP A 53 -5.22 -13.88 4.10
C ASP A 53 -4.54 -12.71 4.82
N ALA A 54 -5.15 -11.55 4.72
CA ALA A 54 -4.63 -10.33 5.34
C ALA A 54 -4.61 -10.42 6.88
N SER A 55 -5.51 -11.17 7.48
CA SER A 55 -5.56 -11.36 8.94
C SER A 55 -4.33 -12.06 9.47
N SER A 56 -3.96 -13.20 8.87
CA SER A 56 -2.74 -13.92 9.24
C SER A 56 -1.49 -13.12 8.86
N ALA A 57 -1.52 -12.41 7.74
CA ALA A 57 -0.43 -11.53 7.30
C ALA A 57 -0.13 -10.44 8.33
N VAL A 58 -1.15 -9.75 8.85
CA VAL A 58 -0.97 -8.73 9.89
C VAL A 58 -0.25 -9.29 11.10
N GLN A 59 -0.67 -10.45 11.61
CA GLN A 59 -0.06 -11.05 12.80
C GLN A 59 1.44 -11.33 12.60
N ILE A 60 1.79 -11.90 11.45
CA ILE A 60 3.19 -12.21 11.13
C ILE A 60 4.00 -10.94 10.88
N LEU A 61 3.47 -9.99 10.14
CA LEU A 61 4.17 -8.75 9.80
C LEU A 61 4.32 -7.82 11.01
N GLU A 62 3.39 -7.82 11.95
CA GLU A 62 3.56 -7.14 13.24
C GLU A 62 4.77 -7.68 14.02
N HIS A 63 4.95 -9.00 13.99
CA HIS A 63 6.13 -9.62 14.59
C HIS A 63 7.41 -9.16 13.90
N VAL A 64 7.43 -9.13 12.57
CA VAL A 64 8.60 -8.66 11.80
C VAL A 64 8.92 -7.20 12.11
N VAL A 65 7.93 -6.32 12.13
CA VAL A 65 8.12 -4.91 12.48
C VAL A 65 8.59 -4.76 13.93
N GLY A 66 8.10 -5.59 14.86
CA GLY A 66 8.55 -5.61 16.24
C GLY A 66 10.03 -5.99 16.38
N THR A 67 10.52 -6.89 15.52
CA THR A 67 11.92 -7.33 15.49
C THR A 67 12.81 -6.35 14.74
N GLU A 68 12.31 -5.76 13.65
CA GLU A 68 13.03 -4.85 12.77
C GLU A 68 12.22 -3.55 12.57
N PRO A 69 12.15 -2.66 13.57
CA PRO A 69 11.26 -1.49 13.53
C PRO A 69 11.60 -0.49 12.42
N GLU A 70 12.83 -0.51 11.94
CA GLU A 70 13.31 0.41 10.89
C GLU A 70 13.23 -0.18 9.48
N SER A 71 12.68 -1.39 9.34
CA SER A 71 12.48 -2.01 8.04
C SER A 71 11.32 -1.34 7.29
N ARG A 72 11.67 -0.57 6.26
CA ARG A 72 10.67 0.01 5.35
C ARG A 72 9.79 -1.05 4.72
N MET A 73 10.40 -2.14 4.23
CA MET A 73 9.68 -3.22 3.56
C MET A 73 8.67 -3.89 4.49
N ALA A 74 9.04 -4.15 5.72
CA ALA A 74 8.15 -4.76 6.71
C ALA A 74 6.98 -3.85 7.06
N ARG A 75 7.25 -2.55 7.25
CA ARG A 75 6.19 -1.57 7.53
C ARG A 75 5.24 -1.38 6.36
N GLU A 76 5.77 -1.36 5.15
CA GLU A 76 4.95 -1.27 3.95
C GLU A 76 4.04 -2.49 3.81
N ALA A 77 4.58 -3.69 3.94
CA ALA A 77 3.81 -4.92 3.88
C ALA A 77 2.73 -4.97 4.98
N LEU A 78 3.08 -4.57 6.20
CA LEU A 78 2.13 -4.47 7.31
C LEU A 78 1.02 -3.46 7.00
N ALA A 79 1.37 -2.29 6.52
CA ALA A 79 0.39 -1.26 6.17
C ALA A 79 -0.60 -1.74 5.08
N ARG A 80 -0.10 -2.46 4.07
CA ARG A 80 -0.95 -3.08 3.04
C ARG A 80 -1.93 -4.09 3.64
N ALA A 81 -1.44 -4.98 4.48
CA ALA A 81 -2.27 -5.98 5.13
C ALA A 81 -3.32 -5.33 6.05
N GLN A 82 -2.92 -4.31 6.81
CA GLN A 82 -3.83 -3.52 7.64
C GLN A 82 -4.89 -2.81 6.81
N PHE A 83 -4.51 -2.22 5.69
CA PHE A 83 -5.45 -1.59 4.77
C PHE A 83 -6.48 -2.61 4.24
N ASP A 84 -6.04 -3.79 3.83
CA ASP A 84 -6.92 -4.85 3.33
C ASP A 84 -7.92 -5.34 4.38
N LEU A 85 -7.56 -5.26 5.66
CA LEU A 85 -8.45 -5.58 6.78
C LEU A 85 -9.37 -4.43 7.21
N GLY A 86 -9.24 -3.25 6.63
CA GLY A 86 -9.97 -2.07 7.08
C GLY A 86 -9.37 -1.38 8.30
N MET A 87 -8.15 -1.74 8.71
CA MET A 87 -7.40 -1.09 9.78
C MET A 87 -6.70 0.16 9.24
N TYR A 88 -7.51 1.14 8.82
CA TYR A 88 -7.02 2.29 8.05
C TYR A 88 -6.15 3.25 8.86
N GLN A 89 -6.42 3.42 10.16
CA GLN A 89 -5.61 4.29 11.01
C GLN A 89 -4.21 3.70 11.21
N GLU A 90 -4.13 2.40 11.48
CA GLU A 90 -2.87 1.69 11.65
C GLU A 90 -2.07 1.68 10.35
N ALA A 91 -2.72 1.47 9.21
CA ALA A 91 -2.09 1.56 7.89
C ALA A 91 -1.54 2.97 7.64
N LEU A 92 -2.33 4.00 7.95
CA LEU A 92 -1.90 5.40 7.84
C LEU A 92 -0.66 5.67 8.69
N ASP A 93 -0.62 5.19 9.92
CA ASP A 93 0.52 5.38 10.82
C ASP A 93 1.80 4.76 10.26
N ASN A 94 1.72 3.53 9.70
CA ASN A 94 2.87 2.88 9.09
C ASN A 94 3.34 3.59 7.81
N PHE A 95 2.44 3.99 6.93
CA PHE A 95 2.80 4.78 5.75
C PHE A 95 3.38 6.14 6.13
N SER A 96 2.84 6.79 7.16
CA SER A 96 3.36 8.06 7.69
C SER A 96 4.80 7.93 8.17
N TRP A 97 5.11 6.83 8.84
CA TRP A 97 6.49 6.56 9.27
C TRP A 97 7.43 6.48 8.07
N ILE A 98 7.04 5.76 7.00
CA ILE A 98 7.86 5.64 5.80
C ILE A 98 8.09 7.02 5.15
N VAL A 99 7.05 7.82 5.02
CA VAL A 99 7.13 9.18 4.45
C VAL A 99 7.97 10.10 5.32
N SER A 100 7.95 9.94 6.65
CA SER A 100 8.79 10.73 7.55
C SER A 100 10.29 10.47 7.32
N VAL A 101 10.64 9.24 6.95
CA VAL A 101 12.01 8.84 6.64
C VAL A 101 12.39 9.23 5.21
N ASN A 102 11.48 9.03 4.26
CA ASN A 102 11.69 9.37 2.85
C ASN A 102 10.42 9.98 2.24
N PRO A 103 10.30 11.32 2.21
CA PRO A 103 9.14 11.99 1.61
C PRO A 103 8.94 11.73 0.11
N ALA A 104 9.98 11.26 -0.58
CA ALA A 104 9.94 10.92 -2.01
C ALA A 104 9.55 9.45 -2.26
N ASP A 105 9.13 8.74 -1.24
CA ASP A 105 8.58 7.39 -1.38
C ASP A 105 7.15 7.49 -1.95
N ASP A 106 7.04 7.34 -3.26
CA ASP A 106 5.78 7.49 -3.99
C ASP A 106 4.71 6.50 -3.55
N TYR A 107 5.11 5.26 -3.28
CA TYR A 107 4.20 4.22 -2.82
C TYR A 107 3.61 4.54 -1.45
N ALA A 108 4.43 5.00 -0.52
CA ALA A 108 3.97 5.37 0.81
C ALA A 108 3.08 6.63 0.76
N GLN A 109 3.39 7.59 -0.09
CA GLN A 109 2.50 8.74 -0.35
C GLN A 109 1.14 8.30 -0.89
N PHE A 110 1.14 7.36 -1.82
CA PHE A 110 -0.10 6.78 -2.35
C PHE A 110 -0.89 6.04 -1.25
N GLY A 111 -0.21 5.23 -0.45
CA GLY A 111 -0.81 4.51 0.68
C GLY A 111 -1.44 5.45 1.71
N LEU A 112 -0.76 6.53 2.07
CA LEU A 112 -1.30 7.59 2.92
C LEU A 112 -2.57 8.19 2.35
N GLY A 113 -2.55 8.53 1.07
CA GLY A 113 -3.71 9.11 0.39
C GLY A 113 -4.92 8.17 0.39
N LEU A 114 -4.70 6.88 0.14
CA LEU A 114 -5.77 5.88 0.18
C LEU A 114 -6.34 5.71 1.60
N ALA A 115 -5.48 5.61 2.59
CA ALA A 115 -5.91 5.46 3.98
C ALA A 115 -6.67 6.72 4.46
N ALA A 116 -6.19 7.91 4.13
CA ALA A 116 -6.86 9.17 4.42
C ALA A 116 -8.25 9.24 3.76
N THR A 117 -8.37 8.77 2.52
CA THR A 117 -9.66 8.68 1.82
C THR A 117 -10.65 7.82 2.60
N LYS A 118 -10.21 6.65 3.06
CA LYS A 118 -11.04 5.73 3.84
C LYS A 118 -11.46 6.30 5.19
N LEU A 119 -10.60 7.12 5.79
CA LEU A 119 -10.89 7.80 7.06
C LEU A 119 -11.72 9.08 6.89
N GLY A 120 -11.99 9.49 5.65
CA GLY A 120 -12.78 10.68 5.36
C GLY A 120 -12.01 11.99 5.38
N ASP A 121 -10.68 11.96 5.57
CA ASP A 121 -9.81 13.12 5.48
C ASP A 121 -9.42 13.37 4.00
N LEU A 122 -10.37 13.94 3.27
CA LEU A 122 -10.24 14.13 1.83
C LEU A 122 -9.21 15.21 1.45
N GLU A 123 -8.96 16.17 2.31
CA GLU A 123 -7.94 17.21 2.06
C GLU A 123 -6.53 16.58 2.10
N SER A 124 -6.22 15.84 3.15
CA SER A 124 -4.96 15.09 3.23
C SER A 124 -4.82 14.06 2.12
N ALA A 125 -5.93 13.37 1.78
CA ALA A 125 -5.94 12.40 0.68
C ALA A 125 -5.50 13.03 -0.64
N VAL A 126 -6.08 14.17 -1.01
CA VAL A 126 -5.71 14.90 -2.24
C VAL A 126 -4.25 15.31 -2.22
N GLU A 127 -3.77 15.83 -1.09
CA GLU A 127 -2.37 16.26 -0.94
C GLU A 127 -1.39 15.10 -1.18
N HIS A 128 -1.57 13.98 -0.51
CA HIS A 128 -0.69 12.82 -0.63
C HIS A 128 -0.78 12.15 -2.01
N LEU A 129 -1.98 12.03 -2.57
CA LEU A 129 -2.16 11.47 -3.92
C LEU A 129 -1.57 12.37 -5.00
N ALA A 130 -1.66 13.69 -4.86
CA ALA A 130 -1.00 14.63 -5.76
C ALA A 130 0.53 14.50 -5.69
N HIS A 131 1.07 14.30 -4.50
CA HIS A 131 2.50 14.07 -4.30
C HIS A 131 2.95 12.78 -5.01
N ALA A 132 2.24 11.67 -4.79
CA ALA A 132 2.54 10.39 -5.46
C ALA A 132 2.50 10.53 -6.99
N ALA A 133 1.46 11.15 -7.53
CA ALA A 133 1.31 11.37 -8.97
C ALA A 133 2.40 12.26 -9.55
N GLY A 134 2.86 13.26 -8.80
CA GLY A 134 3.97 14.12 -9.20
C GLY A 134 5.31 13.41 -9.21
N LEU A 135 5.54 12.52 -8.24
CA LEU A 135 6.77 11.73 -8.16
C LEU A 135 6.85 10.66 -9.27
N ARG A 136 5.73 10.04 -9.60
CA ARG A 136 5.64 8.97 -10.59
C ARG A 136 4.47 9.22 -11.55
N PRO A 137 4.62 10.17 -12.50
CA PRO A 137 3.56 10.45 -13.48
C PRO A 137 3.32 9.29 -14.47
N ASP A 138 4.24 8.35 -14.57
CA ASP A 138 4.14 7.13 -15.36
C ASP A 138 3.20 6.08 -14.75
N ILE A 139 2.87 6.19 -13.47
CA ILE A 139 1.93 5.26 -12.81
C ILE A 139 0.51 5.84 -12.89
N ALA A 140 -0.28 5.31 -13.82
CA ALA A 140 -1.65 5.79 -14.08
C ALA A 140 -2.57 5.67 -12.87
N TYR A 141 -2.36 4.71 -12.00
CA TYR A 141 -3.10 4.51 -10.75
C TYR A 141 -3.11 5.72 -9.84
N TYR A 142 -1.97 6.41 -9.72
CA TYR A 142 -1.85 7.57 -8.85
C TYR A 142 -2.72 8.72 -9.34
N ALA A 143 -2.70 8.98 -10.64
CA ALA A 143 -3.54 10.02 -11.23
C ALA A 143 -5.04 9.68 -11.12
N THR A 144 -5.40 8.42 -11.30
CA THR A 144 -6.79 7.96 -11.17
C THR A 144 -7.30 8.12 -9.73
N ALA A 145 -6.52 7.73 -8.75
CA ALA A 145 -6.86 7.89 -7.34
C ALA A 145 -6.99 9.37 -6.96
N LEU A 146 -6.09 10.21 -7.47
CA LEU A 146 -6.13 11.67 -7.26
C LEU A 146 -7.42 12.28 -7.80
N ARG A 147 -7.81 11.92 -9.02
CA ARG A 147 -9.09 12.41 -9.60
C ARG A 147 -10.27 12.02 -8.74
N GLY A 148 -10.32 10.77 -8.28
CA GLY A 148 -11.37 10.29 -7.39
C GLY A 148 -11.44 11.06 -6.08
N ALA A 149 -10.30 11.31 -5.45
CA ALA A 149 -10.23 12.06 -4.20
C ALA A 149 -10.64 13.54 -4.38
N ARG A 150 -10.21 14.17 -5.47
CA ARG A 150 -10.64 15.54 -5.81
C ARG A 150 -12.14 15.63 -6.03
N ALA A 151 -12.73 14.68 -6.75
CA ALA A 151 -14.17 14.63 -6.96
C ALA A 151 -14.93 14.46 -5.65
N ALA A 152 -14.47 13.57 -4.77
CA ALA A 152 -15.06 13.36 -3.45
C ALA A 152 -14.97 14.63 -2.58
N LEU A 153 -13.82 15.31 -2.59
CA LEU A 153 -13.61 16.53 -1.84
C LEU A 153 -14.55 17.64 -2.34
N THR A 154 -14.69 17.80 -3.64
CA THR A 154 -15.61 18.77 -4.24
C THR A 154 -17.06 18.46 -3.85
N ALA A 155 -17.47 17.19 -3.91
CA ALA A 155 -18.81 16.77 -3.51
C ALA A 155 -19.08 17.03 -2.03
N SER A 156 -18.09 16.86 -1.15
CA SER A 156 -18.22 17.08 0.30
C SER A 156 -18.42 18.56 0.68
N ARG A 157 -18.06 19.48 -0.19
CA ARG A 157 -18.16 20.94 0.01
C ARG A 157 -19.47 21.56 -0.51
N ARG A 158 -20.36 20.75 -1.01
CA ARG A 158 -21.66 21.18 -1.50
C ARG A 158 -22.73 21.20 -0.40
#